data_9fae24674cebe7f1934e293b03174e23
#
_entry.id   9fae24674cebe7f1934e293b03174e23
#
_cell.length_a   1.000
_cell.length_b   1.000
_cell.length_c   1.000
_cell.angle_alpha   90.00
_cell.angle_beta   90.00
_cell.angle_gamma   90.00
#
_symmetry.space_group_name_H-M   'P 1'
#
loop_
_entity.id
_entity.type
_entity.pdbx_description
1 polymer ?
#
loop_
_entity_poly.entity_id
_entity_poly.type
_entity_poly.pdbx_seq_one_letter_code
_entity_poly.pdbx_strand_id
1 'polypeptide(L)'
;MLKSFEHVGMTVSDMDRAIEFYCTLLGLRLHLRKTASDGSHIAFLDAGGAMLEVFAPADGAARAVDVPEGASGLRHLTFLFEDIDATFAKLEEAGVELKERPRLAINREILHKVAFVRDPDGILIELAERAD
;
A
#
# COMPACT_ATOMS: atom_id res chain seq x y z
N MET A 1 16.08 5.29 -22.88
CA MET A 1 14.61 5.40 -22.89
C MET A 1 14.01 4.71 -21.69
N LEU A 2 12.99 5.33 -21.12
CA LEU A 2 12.25 4.74 -20.00
C LEU A 2 11.60 3.43 -20.43
N LYS A 3 11.71 2.38 -19.61
CA LYS A 3 11.05 1.09 -19.88
C LYS A 3 9.74 0.97 -19.13
N SER A 4 9.74 1.27 -17.84
CA SER A 4 8.55 1.13 -17.00
C SER A 4 8.78 1.74 -15.63
N PHE A 5 7.74 1.79 -14.83
CA PHE A 5 7.84 2.04 -13.41
C PHE A 5 8.21 0.72 -12.72
N GLU A 6 9.34 0.69 -12.01
CA GLU A 6 9.87 -0.55 -11.42
C GLU A 6 9.32 -0.81 -10.01
N HIS A 7 9.56 0.09 -9.06
CA HIS A 7 9.07 -0.09 -7.70
C HIS A 7 9.02 1.22 -6.93
N VAL A 8 8.31 1.19 -5.82
CA VAL A 8 8.38 2.23 -4.79
C VAL A 8 8.99 1.62 -3.53
N GLY A 9 9.91 2.35 -2.89
CA GLY A 9 10.52 1.92 -1.64
C GLY A 9 9.76 2.48 -0.44
N MET A 10 9.61 1.66 0.60
CA MET A 10 8.93 2.08 1.82
C MET A 10 9.55 1.39 3.03
N THR A 11 9.50 2.08 4.17
CA THR A 11 9.94 1.53 5.44
C THR A 11 8.73 1.16 6.28
N VAL A 12 8.78 -0.02 6.92
CA VAL A 12 7.73 -0.49 7.81
C VAL A 12 8.36 -0.88 9.16
N SER A 13 7.54 -0.95 10.20
CA SER A 13 8.04 -1.31 11.53
C SER A 13 8.22 -2.81 11.70
N ASP A 14 7.41 -3.62 11.01
CA ASP A 14 7.36 -5.08 11.20
C ASP A 14 7.05 -5.74 9.86
N MET A 15 8.00 -6.55 9.37
CA MET A 15 7.87 -7.18 8.06
C MET A 15 6.69 -8.16 8.00
N ASP A 16 6.48 -8.96 9.06
CA ASP A 16 5.39 -9.94 9.06
C ASP A 16 4.03 -9.24 8.98
N ARG A 17 3.85 -8.13 9.69
CA ARG A 17 2.62 -7.35 9.64
C ARG A 17 2.41 -6.71 8.27
N ALA A 18 3.49 -6.23 7.66
CA ALA A 18 3.41 -5.64 6.31
C ALA A 18 3.01 -6.70 5.29
N ILE A 19 3.61 -7.89 5.33
CA ILE A 19 3.28 -8.98 4.41
C ILE A 19 1.83 -9.42 4.62
N GLU A 20 1.36 -9.53 5.85
CA GLU A 20 -0.05 -9.87 6.13
C GLU A 20 -0.99 -8.85 5.49
N PHE A 21 -0.70 -7.56 5.64
CA PHE A 21 -1.54 -6.52 5.05
C PHE A 21 -1.48 -6.53 3.52
N TYR A 22 -0.29 -6.41 2.95
CA TYR A 22 -0.16 -6.25 1.51
C TYR A 22 -0.41 -7.54 0.72
N CYS A 23 -0.01 -8.69 1.25
CA CYS A 23 -0.16 -9.95 0.53
C CYS A 23 -1.46 -10.66 0.89
N THR A 24 -1.75 -10.87 2.16
CA THR A 24 -2.95 -11.62 2.57
C THR A 24 -4.22 -10.81 2.38
N LEU A 25 -4.22 -9.53 2.78
CA LEU A 25 -5.42 -8.70 2.69
C LEU A 25 -5.58 -8.04 1.33
N LEU A 26 -4.52 -7.43 0.77
CA LEU A 26 -4.63 -6.72 -0.51
C LEU A 26 -4.38 -7.62 -1.72
N GLY A 27 -3.64 -8.71 -1.58
CA GLY A 27 -3.44 -9.66 -2.66
C GLY A 27 -2.16 -9.49 -3.46
N LEU A 28 -1.19 -8.70 -2.99
CA LEU A 28 0.12 -8.68 -3.62
C LEU A 28 0.81 -10.03 -3.41
N ARG A 29 1.79 -10.34 -4.26
CA ARG A 29 2.53 -11.61 -4.16
C ARG A 29 3.93 -11.37 -3.61
N LEU A 30 4.31 -12.15 -2.61
CA LEU A 30 5.68 -12.11 -2.10
C LEU A 30 6.62 -12.66 -3.16
N HIS A 31 7.49 -11.79 -3.69
CA HIS A 31 8.46 -12.17 -4.71
C HIS A 31 9.81 -12.58 -4.10
N LEU A 32 10.28 -11.82 -3.13
CA LEU A 32 11.57 -12.06 -2.48
C LEU A 32 11.52 -11.53 -1.05
N ARG A 33 12.10 -12.28 -0.11
CA ARG A 33 12.31 -11.81 1.26
C ARG A 33 13.70 -12.22 1.71
N LYS A 34 14.43 -11.28 2.30
CA LYS A 34 15.76 -11.53 2.87
C LYS A 34 15.85 -10.96 4.27
N THR A 35 16.64 -11.62 5.11
CA THR A 35 17.00 -11.13 6.44
C THR A 35 18.49 -10.86 6.45
N ALA A 36 18.88 -9.64 6.82
CA ALA A 36 20.29 -9.26 6.93
C ALA A 36 20.87 -9.69 8.27
N SER A 37 22.19 -9.69 8.36
CA SER A 37 22.90 -10.10 9.58
C SER A 37 22.62 -9.18 10.78
N ASP A 38 22.22 -7.92 10.52
CA ASP A 38 21.85 -6.95 11.57
C ASP A 38 20.41 -7.14 12.07
N GLY A 39 19.67 -8.11 11.53
CA GLY A 39 18.28 -8.37 11.89
C GLY A 39 17.25 -7.58 11.10
N SER A 40 17.68 -6.70 10.18
CA SER A 40 16.74 -6.02 9.29
C SER A 40 16.21 -6.97 8.23
N HIS A 41 15.05 -6.63 7.65
CA HIS A 41 14.42 -7.41 6.61
C HIS A 41 14.17 -6.54 5.37
N ILE A 42 14.27 -7.15 4.21
CA ILE A 42 13.87 -6.53 2.95
C ILE A 42 12.97 -7.49 2.19
N ALA A 43 11.93 -6.98 1.56
CA ALA A 43 11.05 -7.80 0.73
C ALA A 43 10.65 -7.04 -0.52
N PHE A 44 10.43 -7.78 -1.59
CA PHE A 44 9.85 -7.27 -2.82
C PHE A 44 8.49 -7.92 -3.00
N LEU A 45 7.45 -7.10 -3.07
CA LEU A 45 6.07 -7.55 -3.22
C LEU A 45 5.58 -7.15 -4.60
N ASP A 46 5.14 -8.14 -5.39
CA ASP A 46 4.68 -7.94 -6.76
C ASP A 46 3.23 -7.46 -6.74
N ALA A 47 2.99 -6.26 -7.25
CA ALA A 47 1.67 -5.65 -7.33
C ALA A 47 1.04 -5.77 -8.72
N GLY A 48 1.67 -6.52 -9.63
CA GLY A 48 1.20 -6.71 -10.99
C GLY A 48 2.04 -5.97 -12.02
N GLY A 49 1.95 -4.66 -12.10
CA GLY A 49 2.74 -3.86 -13.04
C GLY A 49 3.99 -3.24 -12.45
N ALA A 50 4.11 -3.27 -11.14
CA ALA A 50 5.25 -2.71 -10.41
C ALA A 50 5.35 -3.43 -9.08
N MET A 51 6.42 -3.15 -8.32
CA MET A 51 6.63 -3.79 -7.03
C MET A 51 6.66 -2.78 -5.89
N LEU A 52 6.47 -3.27 -4.67
CA LEU A 52 6.87 -2.57 -3.46
C LEU A 52 8.19 -3.16 -2.99
N GLU A 53 9.18 -2.30 -2.73
CA GLU A 53 10.37 -2.68 -2.00
C GLU A 53 10.14 -2.27 -0.55
N VAL A 54 10.03 -3.24 0.34
CA VAL A 54 9.68 -3.00 1.73
C VAL A 54 10.90 -3.28 2.60
N PHE A 55 11.27 -2.31 3.42
CA PHE A 55 12.39 -2.42 4.35
C PHE A 55 11.87 -2.32 5.79
N ALA A 56 12.26 -3.28 6.63
CA ALA A 56 11.94 -3.25 8.05
C ALA A 56 13.25 -3.20 8.85
N PRO A 57 13.59 -2.06 9.48
CA PRO A 57 14.78 -1.98 10.32
C PRO A 57 14.69 -2.97 11.49
N ALA A 58 15.85 -3.46 11.95
CA ALA A 58 15.91 -4.43 13.06
C ALA A 58 15.20 -3.91 14.32
N ASP A 59 15.30 -2.61 14.60
CA ASP A 59 14.72 -1.98 15.79
C ASP A 59 13.34 -1.36 15.54
N GLY A 60 12.72 -1.69 14.42
CA GLY A 60 11.41 -1.14 14.05
C GLY A 60 11.51 0.27 13.48
N ALA A 61 10.36 0.90 13.29
CA ALA A 61 10.25 2.24 12.73
C ALA A 61 9.08 2.98 13.37
N ALA A 62 9.18 4.31 13.40
CA ALA A 62 8.10 5.15 13.89
C ALA A 62 6.92 5.13 12.90
N ARG A 63 5.74 5.45 13.40
CA ARG A 63 4.54 5.55 12.58
C ARG A 63 4.75 6.58 11.46
N ALA A 64 4.25 6.29 10.28
CA ALA A 64 4.34 7.17 9.13
C ALA A 64 3.59 8.48 9.38
N VAL A 65 4.11 9.55 8.79
CA VAL A 65 3.52 10.88 8.86
C VAL A 65 3.09 11.28 7.44
N ASP A 66 1.86 11.75 7.31
CA ASP A 66 1.36 12.22 6.02
C ASP A 66 2.16 13.45 5.56
N VAL A 67 2.30 13.60 4.25
CA VAL A 67 2.87 14.81 3.67
C VAL A 67 1.99 15.98 4.08
N PRO A 68 2.57 17.04 4.70
CA PRO A 68 1.79 18.21 5.09
C PRO A 68 1.12 18.86 3.87
N GLU A 69 -0.06 19.44 4.09
CA GLU A 69 -0.74 20.18 3.03
C GLU A 69 0.15 21.34 2.56
N GLY A 70 0.25 21.49 1.24
CA GLY A 70 1.11 22.49 0.63
C GLY A 70 2.56 22.10 0.48
N ALA A 71 3.00 20.97 1.03
CA ALA A 71 4.36 20.47 0.86
C ALA A 71 4.45 19.49 -0.30
N SER A 72 5.60 19.48 -0.97
CA SER A 72 5.89 18.49 -2.00
C SER A 72 6.21 17.15 -1.37
N GLY A 73 5.85 16.05 -2.04
CA GLY A 73 6.17 14.71 -1.60
C GLY A 73 5.19 13.67 -2.12
N LEU A 74 5.45 12.42 -1.80
CA LEU A 74 4.55 11.32 -2.13
C LEU A 74 3.38 11.34 -1.15
N ARG A 75 2.15 11.17 -1.67
CA ARG A 75 0.94 11.28 -0.86
C ARG A 75 0.39 9.93 -0.43
N HIS A 76 0.31 8.98 -1.35
CA HIS A 76 -0.26 7.66 -1.07
C HIS A 76 0.14 6.66 -2.15
N LEU A 77 -0.11 5.38 -1.87
CA LEU A 77 -0.04 4.30 -2.85
C LEU A 77 -1.46 3.97 -3.28
N THR A 78 -1.66 3.75 -4.59
CA THR A 78 -2.97 3.38 -5.12
C THR A 78 -2.89 2.01 -5.77
N PHE A 79 -3.82 1.12 -5.42
CA PHE A 79 -3.95 -0.20 -6.02
C PHE A 79 -5.32 -0.31 -6.70
N LEU A 80 -5.33 -0.94 -7.88
CA LEU A 80 -6.57 -1.19 -8.61
C LEU A 80 -7.20 -2.50 -8.18
N PHE A 81 -8.50 -2.46 -8.00
CA PHE A 81 -9.31 -3.64 -7.67
C PHE A 81 -10.51 -3.70 -8.60
N GLU A 82 -11.06 -4.89 -8.78
CA GLU A 82 -12.30 -5.07 -9.55
C GLU A 82 -13.51 -4.57 -8.79
N ASP A 83 -13.52 -4.76 -7.45
CA ASP A 83 -14.65 -4.42 -6.60
C ASP A 83 -14.12 -3.88 -5.27
N ILE A 84 -14.04 -2.55 -5.17
CA ILE A 84 -13.52 -1.94 -3.94
C ILE A 84 -14.51 -2.01 -2.78
N ASP A 85 -15.81 -2.13 -3.04
CA ASP A 85 -16.77 -2.28 -1.95
C ASP A 85 -16.52 -3.59 -1.22
N ALA A 86 -16.35 -4.69 -1.96
CA ALA A 86 -16.05 -5.99 -1.36
C ALA A 86 -14.68 -6.00 -0.68
N THR A 87 -13.67 -5.40 -1.32
CA THR A 87 -12.33 -5.31 -0.75
C THR A 87 -12.34 -4.47 0.53
N PHE A 88 -13.01 -3.33 0.51
CA PHE A 88 -13.11 -2.44 1.67
C PHE A 88 -13.81 -3.14 2.84
N ALA A 89 -14.90 -3.87 2.57
CA ALA A 89 -15.62 -4.63 3.61
C ALA A 89 -14.71 -5.69 4.25
N LYS A 90 -13.89 -6.37 3.44
CA LYS A 90 -12.92 -7.35 3.94
C LYS A 90 -11.89 -6.69 4.86
N LEU A 91 -11.39 -5.52 4.49
CA LEU A 91 -10.42 -4.78 5.29
C LEU A 91 -11.05 -4.28 6.59
N GLU A 92 -12.28 -3.80 6.53
CA GLU A 92 -13.02 -3.37 7.72
C GLU A 92 -13.19 -4.53 8.70
N GLU A 93 -13.60 -5.70 8.20
CA GLU A 93 -13.76 -6.91 9.01
C GLU A 93 -12.44 -7.34 9.64
N ALA A 94 -11.33 -7.15 8.95
CA ALA A 94 -9.99 -7.49 9.46
C ALA A 94 -9.44 -6.46 10.45
N GLY A 95 -10.15 -5.38 10.73
CA GLY A 95 -9.73 -4.36 11.70
C GLY A 95 -8.76 -3.34 11.15
N VAL A 96 -8.67 -3.20 9.83
CA VAL A 96 -7.80 -2.20 9.19
C VAL A 96 -8.32 -0.80 9.50
N GLU A 97 -7.43 0.14 9.74
CA GLU A 97 -7.78 1.53 9.98
C GLU A 97 -8.39 2.14 8.71
N LEU A 98 -9.65 2.59 8.78
CA LEU A 98 -10.36 3.16 7.65
C LEU A 98 -10.20 4.68 7.65
N LYS A 99 -9.92 5.25 6.48
CA LYS A 99 -9.76 6.69 6.34
C LYS A 99 -10.93 7.31 5.59
N GLU A 100 -11.37 6.68 4.50
CA GLU A 100 -12.47 7.20 3.70
C GLU A 100 -13.21 6.04 3.02
N ARG A 101 -14.52 5.96 3.23
CA ARG A 101 -15.34 4.88 2.66
C ARG A 101 -15.48 5.03 1.15
N PRO A 102 -15.81 3.95 0.43
CA PRO A 102 -15.96 4.01 -1.02
C PRO A 102 -16.90 5.13 -1.47
N ARG A 103 -16.46 5.87 -2.46
CA ARG A 103 -17.21 6.95 -3.09
C ARG A 103 -16.81 7.08 -4.56
N LEU A 104 -17.60 7.83 -5.33
CA LEU A 104 -17.22 8.14 -6.71
C LEU A 104 -15.94 8.97 -6.72
N ALA A 105 -15.07 8.68 -7.67
CA ALA A 105 -13.82 9.41 -7.84
C ALA A 105 -14.08 10.84 -8.37
N ILE A 106 -13.15 11.74 -8.03
CA ILE A 106 -13.18 13.10 -8.58
C ILE A 106 -12.73 13.07 -10.05
N ASN A 107 -11.66 12.33 -10.34
CA ASN A 107 -11.09 12.20 -11.69
C ASN A 107 -11.80 11.08 -12.46
N ARG A 108 -13.04 11.33 -12.86
CA ARG A 108 -13.92 10.33 -13.45
C ARG A 108 -13.45 9.83 -14.82
N GLU A 109 -12.55 10.54 -15.46
CA GLU A 109 -11.92 10.12 -16.71
C GLU A 109 -10.98 8.92 -16.52
N ILE A 110 -10.43 8.77 -15.32
CA ILE A 110 -9.42 7.73 -15.01
C ILE A 110 -9.99 6.68 -14.06
N LEU A 111 -10.66 7.12 -13.00
CA LEU A 111 -11.15 6.25 -11.94
C LEU A 111 -12.66 6.36 -11.80
N HIS A 112 -13.29 5.25 -11.46
CA HIS A 112 -14.71 5.19 -11.19
C HIS A 112 -15.00 5.43 -9.72
N LYS A 113 -14.41 4.63 -8.84
CA LYS A 113 -14.69 4.65 -7.41
C LYS A 113 -13.39 4.53 -6.64
N VAL A 114 -13.29 5.19 -5.50
CA VAL A 114 -12.10 5.17 -4.66
C VAL A 114 -12.48 5.01 -3.19
N ALA A 115 -11.52 4.53 -2.39
CA ALA A 115 -11.61 4.48 -0.95
C ALA A 115 -10.20 4.60 -0.37
N PHE A 116 -10.09 4.94 0.91
CA PHE A 116 -8.78 5.10 1.55
C PHE A 116 -8.75 4.35 2.87
N VAL A 117 -7.64 3.66 3.11
CA VAL A 117 -7.33 2.99 4.36
C VAL A 117 -5.88 3.31 4.75
N ARG A 118 -5.46 2.88 5.94
CA ARG A 118 -4.07 2.98 6.35
C ARG A 118 -3.50 1.59 6.56
N ASP A 119 -2.25 1.43 6.16
CA ASP A 119 -1.53 0.18 6.45
C ASP A 119 -1.18 0.10 7.95
N PRO A 120 -0.57 -1.00 8.43
CA PRO A 120 -0.25 -1.14 9.86
C PRO A 120 0.65 -0.04 10.41
N ASP A 121 1.42 0.64 9.57
CA ASP A 121 2.33 1.73 9.98
C ASP A 121 1.74 3.12 9.78
N GLY A 122 0.49 3.20 9.31
CA GLY A 122 -0.18 4.47 9.08
C GLY A 122 0.02 5.04 7.68
N ILE A 123 0.65 4.31 6.78
CA ILE A 123 0.83 4.75 5.39
C ILE A 123 -0.54 4.80 4.71
N LEU A 124 -0.82 5.91 4.02
CA LEU A 124 -2.09 6.10 3.34
C LEU A 124 -2.17 5.26 2.06
N ILE A 125 -3.20 4.44 1.95
CA ILE A 125 -3.43 3.54 0.82
C ILE A 125 -4.77 3.88 0.17
N GLU A 126 -4.75 4.11 -1.14
CA GLU A 126 -5.96 4.29 -1.93
C GLU A 126 -6.33 2.99 -2.63
N LEU A 127 -7.60 2.62 -2.51
CA LEU A 127 -8.21 1.53 -3.28
C LEU A 127 -8.99 2.17 -4.42
N ALA A 128 -8.81 1.70 -5.63
CA ALA A 128 -9.44 2.33 -6.79
C ALA A 128 -10.00 1.30 -7.77
N GLU A 129 -11.08 1.69 -8.44
CA GLU A 129 -11.61 1.00 -9.61
C GLU A 129 -11.40 1.90 -10.82
N ARG A 130 -10.99 1.30 -11.91
CA ARG A 130 -10.77 2.02 -13.16
C ARG A 130 -12.10 2.44 -13.79
N ALA A 131 -12.13 3.66 -14.34
CA ALA A 131 -13.21 4.06 -15.24
C ALA A 131 -12.98 3.38 -16.58
N ASP A 132 -14.00 2.78 -17.14
CA ASP A 132 -13.89 2.12 -18.44
C ASP A 132 -14.40 2.99 -19.58
#